data_5bb509fd4d67cfc8c111c0f16911db9d
#
_entry.id   5bb509fd4d67cfc8c111c0f16911db9d
#
_cell.length_a   1.000
_cell.length_b   1.000
_cell.length_c   1.000
_cell.angle_alpha   90.00
_cell.angle_beta   90.00
_cell.angle_gamma   90.00
#
_symmetry.space_group_name_H-M   'P 1'
#
loop_
_entity.id
_entity.type
_entity.pdbx_description
1 polymer ?
#
loop_
_entity_poly.entity_id
_entity_poly.type
_entity_poly.pdbx_seq_one_letter_code
_entity_poly.pdbx_strand_id
1 'polypeptide(L)'
;MIRLLFVCHGNICRSPMAEFVFRKKAAERGVSHLFSVASAATSAEEIWNGVGNPVYPPARRELEKHGITCEGKRAVQVTKADYTAYDYLLCMDGNNVRNLLRIIGSDPAGKVHRFMEPTARGGDVADPWYTDRFDVTYRDIDEGCDAWLERLIPKAPGKGGEA
;
A
#
# COMPACT_ATOMS: atom_id res chain seq x y z
N MET A 1 -8.39 10.26 -11.89
CA MET A 1 -7.47 9.20 -11.47
C MET A 1 -7.26 9.28 -9.96
N ILE A 2 -7.36 8.16 -9.30
CA ILE A 2 -7.17 8.08 -7.84
C ILE A 2 -5.72 7.70 -7.58
N ARG A 3 -5.02 8.50 -6.77
CA ARG A 3 -3.59 8.31 -6.52
C ARG A 3 -3.39 7.79 -5.10
N LEU A 4 -2.82 6.60 -4.99
CA LEU A 4 -2.62 5.91 -3.72
C LEU A 4 -1.15 5.75 -3.41
N LEU A 5 -0.77 6.04 -2.16
CA LEU A 5 0.58 5.76 -1.67
C LEU A 5 0.49 4.79 -0.51
N PHE A 6 1.06 3.60 -0.67
CA PHE A 6 1.13 2.63 0.42
C PHE A 6 2.38 2.89 1.24
N VAL A 7 2.24 2.92 2.56
CA VAL A 7 3.31 3.36 3.46
C VAL A 7 3.60 2.32 4.53
N CYS A 8 4.87 1.97 4.69
CA CYS A 8 5.31 1.15 5.82
C CYS A 8 6.64 1.71 6.32
N HIS A 9 7.30 1.02 7.25
CA HIS A 9 8.52 1.52 7.87
C HIS A 9 9.68 1.60 6.88
N GLY A 10 9.99 0.50 6.20
CA GLY A 10 11.19 0.40 5.36
C GLY A 10 10.97 0.39 3.85
N ASN A 11 9.76 0.18 3.40
CA ASN A 11 9.40 0.09 1.98
C ASN A 11 10.13 -1.03 1.24
N ILE A 12 10.36 -2.14 1.92
CA ILE A 12 10.93 -3.33 1.29
C ILE A 12 10.08 -4.59 1.46
N CYS A 13 9.05 -4.55 2.30
CA CYS A 13 8.15 -5.69 2.52
C CYS A 13 6.69 -5.31 2.29
N ARG A 14 6.01 -4.80 3.34
CA ARG A 14 4.56 -4.62 3.31
C ARG A 14 4.07 -3.64 2.26
N SER A 15 4.64 -2.44 2.21
CA SER A 15 4.14 -1.43 1.28
C SER A 15 4.40 -1.78 -0.18
N PRO A 16 5.57 -2.32 -0.56
CA PRO A 16 5.71 -2.74 -1.96
C PRO A 16 4.84 -3.95 -2.29
N MET A 17 4.62 -4.87 -1.34
CA MET A 17 3.70 -5.97 -1.59
C MET A 17 2.30 -5.43 -1.90
N ALA A 18 1.83 -4.45 -1.11
CA ALA A 18 0.52 -3.84 -1.34
C ALA A 18 0.46 -3.15 -2.70
N GLU A 19 1.51 -2.45 -3.08
CA GLU A 19 1.57 -1.76 -4.37
C GLU A 19 1.35 -2.74 -5.52
N PHE A 20 2.09 -3.84 -5.52
CA PHE A 20 2.03 -4.77 -6.64
C PHE A 20 0.79 -5.66 -6.62
N VAL A 21 0.31 -6.04 -5.43
CA VAL A 21 -0.94 -6.79 -5.32
C VAL A 21 -2.11 -5.93 -5.80
N PHE A 22 -2.13 -4.65 -5.41
CA PHE A 22 -3.19 -3.74 -5.83
C PHE A 22 -3.20 -3.58 -7.35
N ARG A 23 -2.02 -3.40 -7.96
CA ARG A 23 -1.93 -3.28 -9.41
C ARG A 23 -2.48 -4.49 -10.12
N LYS A 24 -2.13 -5.69 -9.64
CA LYS A 24 -2.61 -6.92 -10.26
C LYS A 24 -4.11 -7.03 -10.15
N LYS A 25 -4.67 -6.76 -8.98
CA LYS A 25 -6.11 -6.85 -8.77
C LYS A 25 -6.88 -5.82 -9.59
N ALA A 26 -6.35 -4.61 -9.69
CA ALA A 26 -6.97 -3.56 -10.51
C ALA A 26 -6.97 -3.98 -11.99
N ALA A 27 -5.88 -4.59 -12.46
CA ALA A 27 -5.81 -5.06 -13.84
C ALA A 27 -6.81 -6.19 -14.07
N GLU A 28 -6.92 -7.11 -13.14
CA GLU A 28 -7.87 -8.23 -13.25
C GLU A 28 -9.32 -7.76 -13.28
N ARG A 29 -9.62 -6.64 -12.61
CA ARG A 29 -10.96 -6.07 -12.61
C ARG A 29 -11.18 -5.09 -13.77
N GLY A 30 -10.16 -4.86 -14.60
CA GLY A 30 -10.27 -3.95 -15.72
C GLY A 30 -10.33 -2.48 -15.32
N VAL A 31 -9.81 -2.13 -14.15
CA VAL A 31 -9.89 -0.76 -13.62
C VAL A 31 -8.53 -0.10 -13.40
N SER A 32 -7.47 -0.65 -13.99
CA SER A 32 -6.13 -0.05 -13.84
C SER A 32 -6.10 1.42 -14.21
N HIS A 33 -6.89 1.82 -15.19
CA HIS A 33 -6.91 3.20 -15.68
C HIS A 33 -7.45 4.19 -14.64
N LEU A 34 -8.11 3.70 -13.60
CA LEU A 34 -8.65 4.57 -12.56
C LEU A 34 -7.63 4.92 -11.48
N PHE A 35 -6.50 4.20 -11.43
CA PHE A 35 -5.56 4.31 -10.31
C PHE A 35 -4.14 4.58 -10.74
N SER A 36 -3.44 5.35 -9.90
CA SER A 36 -1.99 5.49 -9.94
C SER A 36 -1.50 5.11 -8.56
N VAL A 37 -0.63 4.11 -8.45
CA VAL A 37 -0.20 3.59 -7.15
C VAL A 37 1.31 3.59 -7.03
N ALA A 38 1.78 3.82 -5.81
CA ALA A 38 3.19 3.78 -5.46
C ALA A 38 3.31 3.37 -4.00
N SER A 39 4.53 3.19 -3.52
CA SER A 39 4.77 2.89 -2.12
C SER A 39 6.02 3.60 -1.64
N ALA A 40 6.10 3.86 -0.34
CA ALA A 40 7.21 4.59 0.26
C ALA A 40 7.37 4.23 1.73
N ALA A 41 8.51 4.60 2.31
CA ALA A 41 8.86 4.33 3.69
C ALA A 41 8.74 5.58 4.55
N THR A 42 8.43 5.39 5.84
CA THR A 42 8.56 6.48 6.79
C THR A 42 10.02 6.66 7.22
N SER A 43 10.84 5.61 7.12
CA SER A 43 12.23 5.60 7.54
C SER A 43 13.16 5.60 6.32
N ALA A 44 14.41 6.02 6.52
CA ALA A 44 15.43 5.97 5.49
C ALA A 44 16.39 4.80 5.69
N GLU A 45 16.07 3.86 6.57
CA GLU A 45 16.96 2.73 6.90
C GLU A 45 17.36 1.89 5.70
N GLU A 46 16.47 1.77 4.73
CA GLU A 46 16.72 0.94 3.56
C GLU A 46 17.21 1.73 2.37
N ILE A 47 17.68 2.97 2.62
CA ILE A 47 18.19 3.83 1.57
C ILE A 47 19.64 4.20 1.89
N TRP A 48 20.56 3.86 0.98
CA TRP A 48 21.98 4.07 1.20
C TRP A 48 22.54 4.91 0.07
N ASN A 49 23.12 6.06 0.40
CA ASN A 49 23.67 6.99 -0.59
C ASN A 49 22.64 7.33 -1.68
N GLY A 50 21.40 7.56 -1.28
CA GLY A 50 20.33 7.92 -2.21
C GLY A 50 19.80 6.78 -3.04
N VAL A 51 20.26 5.54 -2.79
CA VAL A 51 19.80 4.36 -3.53
C VAL A 51 19.07 3.43 -2.56
N GLY A 52 17.80 3.15 -2.85
CA GLY A 52 16.99 2.27 -2.02
C GLY A 52 17.29 0.80 -2.28
N ASN A 53 17.11 -0.02 -1.25
CA ASN A 53 17.21 -1.45 -1.37
C ASN A 53 16.03 -2.01 -2.16
N PRO A 54 16.23 -3.14 -2.85
CA PRO A 54 15.13 -3.80 -3.55
C PRO A 54 14.18 -4.46 -2.56
N VAL A 55 13.07 -4.97 -3.05
CA VAL A 55 12.12 -5.71 -2.20
C VAL A 55 12.86 -6.86 -1.54
N TYR A 56 12.61 -7.04 -0.24
CA TYR A 56 13.27 -8.05 0.57
C TYR A 56 13.00 -9.43 -0.04
N PRO A 57 14.04 -10.29 -0.19
CA PRO A 57 13.87 -11.55 -0.92
C PRO A 57 12.70 -12.45 -0.49
N PRO A 58 12.44 -12.66 0.81
CA PRO A 58 11.26 -13.45 1.19
C PRO A 58 9.94 -12.83 0.76
N ALA A 59 9.85 -11.48 0.77
CA ALA A 59 8.64 -10.80 0.32
C ALA A 59 8.48 -10.97 -1.19
N ARG A 60 9.60 -10.85 -1.93
CA ARG A 60 9.57 -11.06 -3.37
C ARG A 60 9.14 -12.48 -3.71
N ARG A 61 9.67 -13.46 -2.98
CA ARG A 61 9.31 -14.87 -3.21
C ARG A 61 7.83 -15.11 -2.93
N GLU A 62 7.30 -14.45 -1.89
CA GLU A 62 5.87 -14.60 -1.59
C GLU A 62 5.02 -14.05 -2.73
N LEU A 63 5.39 -12.89 -3.29
CA LEU A 63 4.68 -12.33 -4.44
C LEU A 63 4.76 -13.26 -5.65
N GLU A 64 5.94 -13.84 -5.88
CA GLU A 64 6.15 -14.74 -7.02
C GLU A 64 5.28 -15.99 -6.95
N LYS A 65 4.99 -16.47 -5.73
CA LYS A 65 4.08 -17.61 -5.57
C LYS A 65 2.69 -17.31 -6.13
N HIS A 66 2.34 -16.04 -6.19
CA HIS A 66 1.03 -15.60 -6.67
C HIS A 66 1.11 -14.99 -8.08
N GLY A 67 2.22 -15.23 -8.78
CA GLY A 67 2.38 -14.75 -10.15
C GLY A 67 2.65 -13.26 -10.25
N ILE A 68 3.16 -12.63 -9.20
CA ILE A 68 3.41 -11.19 -9.17
C ILE A 68 4.91 -10.94 -9.15
N THR A 69 5.39 -10.06 -10.04
CA THR A 69 6.79 -9.65 -10.05
C THR A 69 6.88 -8.22 -9.52
N CYS A 70 7.99 -7.92 -8.86
CA CYS A 70 8.23 -6.58 -8.32
C CYS A 70 9.59 -6.05 -8.76
N GLU A 71 10.04 -6.48 -9.93
CA GLU A 71 11.34 -6.11 -10.43
C GLU A 71 11.47 -4.61 -10.58
N GLY A 72 12.62 -4.07 -10.21
CA GLY A 72 12.88 -2.64 -10.35
C GLY A 72 12.41 -1.77 -9.20
N LYS A 73 11.58 -2.30 -8.30
CA LYS A 73 11.14 -1.51 -7.16
C LYS A 73 12.28 -1.36 -6.16
N ARG A 74 12.50 -0.12 -5.73
CA ARG A 74 13.48 0.20 -4.70
C ARG A 74 12.85 1.08 -3.65
N ALA A 75 13.33 1.00 -2.42
CA ALA A 75 12.79 1.78 -1.30
C ALA A 75 12.98 3.27 -1.57
N VAL A 76 11.93 4.04 -1.27
CA VAL A 76 12.00 5.49 -1.29
C VAL A 76 11.35 5.99 -0.01
N GLN A 77 11.73 7.17 0.46
CA GLN A 77 11.14 7.72 1.68
C GLN A 77 10.04 8.71 1.32
N VAL A 78 8.98 8.70 2.13
CA VAL A 78 7.90 9.67 2.01
C VAL A 78 8.46 11.06 2.23
N THR A 79 7.99 12.03 1.44
CA THR A 79 8.32 13.43 1.64
C THR A 79 7.05 14.21 1.95
N LYS A 80 7.23 15.44 2.45
CA LYS A 80 6.09 16.30 2.75
C LYS A 80 5.28 16.59 1.49
N ALA A 81 5.92 16.66 0.33
CA ALA A 81 5.25 16.90 -0.94
C ALA A 81 4.31 15.76 -1.33
N ASP A 82 4.54 14.55 -0.83
CA ASP A 82 3.68 13.42 -1.14
C ASP A 82 2.25 13.63 -0.63
N TYR A 83 2.08 14.42 0.41
CA TYR A 83 0.73 14.70 0.92
C TYR A 83 -0.14 15.36 -0.15
N THR A 84 0.43 16.26 -0.93
CA THR A 84 -0.31 16.92 -2.01
C THR A 84 -0.42 16.02 -3.23
N ALA A 85 0.61 15.21 -3.46
CA ALA A 85 0.68 14.39 -4.68
C ALA A 85 -0.30 13.20 -4.68
N TYR A 86 -0.68 12.71 -3.52
CA TYR A 86 -1.54 11.53 -3.42
C TYR A 86 -2.88 11.86 -2.80
N ASP A 87 -3.91 11.08 -3.16
CA ASP A 87 -5.25 11.26 -2.63
C ASP A 87 -5.45 10.48 -1.34
N TYR A 88 -4.79 9.33 -1.23
CA TYR A 88 -4.83 8.47 -0.05
C TYR A 88 -3.43 8.01 0.30
N LEU A 89 -3.09 8.10 1.59
CA LEU A 89 -1.83 7.56 2.12
C LEU A 89 -2.21 6.44 3.07
N LEU A 90 -1.95 5.21 2.66
CA LEU A 90 -2.45 4.01 3.33
C LEU A 90 -1.33 3.35 4.10
N CYS A 91 -1.38 3.42 5.43
CA CYS A 91 -0.33 2.96 6.32
C CYS A 91 -0.61 1.55 6.82
N MET A 92 0.42 0.72 6.88
CA MET A 92 0.27 -0.68 7.23
C MET A 92 -0.05 -0.90 8.71
N ASP A 93 0.38 0.01 9.58
CA ASP A 93 0.09 -0.10 11.01
C ASP A 93 0.05 1.27 11.68
N GLY A 94 -0.32 1.29 12.96
CA GLY A 94 -0.44 2.53 13.72
C GLY A 94 0.89 3.27 13.90
N ASN A 95 2.01 2.56 13.94
CA ASN A 95 3.33 3.20 14.04
C ASN A 95 3.62 3.96 12.75
N ASN A 96 3.24 3.40 11.61
CA ASN A 96 3.42 4.08 10.33
C ASN A 96 2.61 5.36 10.30
N VAL A 97 1.38 5.34 10.83
CA VAL A 97 0.54 6.55 10.88
C VAL A 97 1.25 7.64 11.69
N ARG A 98 1.72 7.29 12.88
CA ARG A 98 2.41 8.27 13.75
C ARG A 98 3.65 8.85 13.07
N ASN A 99 4.46 7.99 12.47
CA ASN A 99 5.69 8.42 11.83
C ASN A 99 5.42 9.24 10.57
N LEU A 100 4.40 8.87 9.82
CA LEU A 100 4.00 9.62 8.64
C LEU A 100 3.55 11.03 9.04
N LEU A 101 2.74 11.15 10.09
CA LEU A 101 2.28 12.46 10.54
C LEU A 101 3.43 13.37 10.98
N ARG A 102 4.53 12.80 11.49
CA ARG A 102 5.71 13.60 11.82
C ARG A 102 6.36 14.17 10.56
N ILE A 103 6.31 13.42 9.46
CA ILE A 103 6.92 13.87 8.20
C ILE A 103 6.07 14.95 7.54
N ILE A 104 4.76 14.71 7.43
CA ILE A 104 3.88 15.62 6.70
C ILE A 104 3.33 16.76 7.58
N GLY A 105 3.46 16.64 8.89
CA GLY A 105 3.05 17.67 9.83
C GLY A 105 1.64 17.52 10.34
N SER A 106 0.68 17.37 9.46
CA SER A 106 -0.73 17.22 9.84
C SER A 106 -1.50 16.63 8.65
N ASP A 107 -2.77 16.33 8.86
CA ASP A 107 -3.62 15.73 7.83
C ASP A 107 -4.95 16.47 7.72
N PRO A 108 -4.92 17.74 7.30
CA PRO A 108 -6.16 18.52 7.24
C PRO A 108 -7.17 18.02 6.22
N ALA A 109 -6.72 17.33 5.19
CA ALA A 109 -7.62 16.82 4.14
C ALA A 109 -8.12 15.40 4.41
N GLY A 110 -7.71 14.78 5.53
CA GLY A 110 -8.17 13.45 5.89
C GLY A 110 -7.70 12.37 4.93
N LYS A 111 -6.46 12.46 4.45
CA LYS A 111 -5.91 11.51 3.47
C LYS A 111 -5.24 10.30 4.07
N VAL A 112 -4.86 10.36 5.35
CA VAL A 112 -4.11 9.28 5.99
C VAL A 112 -5.07 8.26 6.60
N HIS A 113 -4.89 7.00 6.21
CA HIS A 113 -5.74 5.91 6.69
C HIS A 113 -4.88 4.71 7.03
N ARG A 114 -5.39 3.83 7.88
CA ARG A 114 -4.79 2.51 8.02
C ARG A 114 -5.24 1.67 6.85
N PHE A 115 -4.31 0.92 6.30
CA PHE A 115 -4.59 0.07 5.13
C PHE A 115 -5.73 -0.92 5.40
N MET A 116 -5.79 -1.48 6.60
CA MET A 116 -6.82 -2.47 6.93
C MET A 116 -8.17 -1.87 7.34
N GLU A 117 -8.27 -0.53 7.35
CA GLU A 117 -9.50 0.16 7.77
C GLU A 117 -10.78 -0.35 7.11
N PRO A 118 -10.84 -0.58 5.80
CA PRO A 118 -12.08 -1.01 5.17
C PRO A 118 -12.38 -2.50 5.31
N THR A 119 -11.47 -3.27 5.92
CA THR A 119 -11.70 -4.71 6.08
C THR A 119 -12.57 -4.97 7.30
N ALA A 120 -13.23 -6.13 7.32
CA ALA A 120 -14.04 -6.50 8.47
C ALA A 120 -13.21 -6.65 9.73
N ARG A 121 -11.96 -7.12 9.58
CA ARG A 121 -11.09 -7.33 10.72
C ARG A 121 -10.46 -6.05 11.24
N GLY A 122 -10.14 -5.11 10.35
CA GLY A 122 -9.44 -3.89 10.72
C GLY A 122 -8.04 -4.17 11.23
N GLY A 123 -7.50 -3.24 12.00
CA GLY A 123 -6.20 -3.41 12.65
C GLY A 123 -5.02 -3.17 11.74
N ASP A 124 -3.95 -3.91 11.99
CA ASP A 124 -2.68 -3.73 11.31
C ASP A 124 -2.36 -4.90 10.39
N VAL A 125 -1.55 -4.64 9.36
CA VAL A 125 -0.96 -5.71 8.55
C VAL A 125 0.17 -6.32 9.36
N ALA A 126 0.19 -7.66 9.46
CA ALA A 126 1.23 -8.35 10.20
C ALA A 126 2.61 -7.98 9.64
N ASP A 127 3.54 -7.63 10.55
CA ASP A 127 4.89 -7.26 10.15
C ASP A 127 5.76 -8.52 10.07
N PRO A 128 6.16 -8.95 8.87
CA PRO A 128 6.90 -10.19 8.72
C PRO A 128 8.31 -10.13 9.31
N TRP A 129 8.81 -8.94 9.63
CA TRP A 129 10.08 -8.79 10.30
C TRP A 129 10.04 -9.45 11.68
N TYR A 130 8.85 -9.42 12.34
CA TYR A 130 8.67 -10.02 13.65
C TYR A 130 8.09 -11.42 13.60
N THR A 131 7.19 -11.68 12.65
CA THR A 131 6.49 -12.97 12.57
C THR A 131 7.22 -14.00 11.71
N ASP A 132 8.05 -13.53 10.77
CA ASP A 132 8.70 -14.35 9.76
C ASP A 132 7.66 -15.10 8.89
N ARG A 133 6.41 -14.65 8.90
CA ARG A 133 5.31 -15.28 8.18
C ARG A 133 4.86 -14.36 7.04
N PHE A 134 5.57 -14.45 5.92
CA PHE A 134 5.25 -13.64 4.74
C PHE A 134 3.93 -14.03 4.11
N ASP A 135 3.50 -15.28 4.29
CA ASP A 135 2.20 -15.73 3.82
C ASP A 135 1.06 -15.05 4.58
N VAL A 136 1.21 -14.83 5.88
CA VAL A 136 0.20 -14.12 6.67
C VAL A 136 0.15 -12.66 6.26
N THR A 137 1.29 -12.03 6.05
CA THR A 137 1.36 -10.65 5.57
C THR A 137 0.68 -10.54 4.21
N TYR A 138 0.95 -11.47 3.29
CA TYR A 138 0.32 -11.46 1.98
C TYR A 138 -1.19 -11.59 2.10
N ARG A 139 -1.68 -12.46 2.97
CA ARG A 139 -3.12 -12.64 3.18
C ARG A 139 -3.77 -11.34 3.63
N ASP A 140 -3.14 -10.63 4.58
CA ASP A 140 -3.67 -9.35 5.06
C ASP A 140 -3.70 -8.33 3.92
N ILE A 141 -2.63 -8.29 3.12
CA ILE A 141 -2.53 -7.35 2.01
C ILE A 141 -3.55 -7.67 0.93
N ASP A 142 -3.74 -8.95 0.62
CA ASP A 142 -4.73 -9.40 -0.34
C ASP A 142 -6.13 -8.94 0.08
N GLU A 143 -6.47 -9.15 1.33
CA GLU A 143 -7.75 -8.74 1.89
C GLU A 143 -7.93 -7.22 1.86
N GLY A 144 -6.90 -6.48 2.27
CA GLY A 144 -6.96 -5.02 2.27
C GLY A 144 -7.09 -4.43 0.88
N CYS A 145 -6.37 -4.98 -0.09
CA CYS A 145 -6.46 -4.50 -1.47
C CYS A 145 -7.87 -4.71 -2.03
N ASP A 146 -8.49 -5.86 -1.77
CA ASP A 146 -9.86 -6.09 -2.21
C ASP A 146 -10.82 -5.09 -1.57
N ALA A 147 -10.65 -4.82 -0.28
CA ALA A 147 -11.53 -3.90 0.44
C ALA A 147 -11.39 -2.48 -0.08
N TRP A 148 -10.18 -2.03 -0.37
CA TRP A 148 -9.98 -0.69 -0.92
C TRP A 148 -10.52 -0.58 -2.34
N LEU A 149 -10.34 -1.61 -3.17
CA LEU A 149 -10.93 -1.60 -4.50
C LEU A 149 -12.45 -1.50 -4.42
N GLU A 150 -13.08 -2.25 -3.52
CA GLU A 150 -14.51 -2.17 -3.34
C GLU A 150 -14.95 -0.77 -2.92
N ARG A 151 -14.20 -0.13 -2.03
CA ARG A 151 -14.54 1.21 -1.54
C ARG A 151 -14.32 2.28 -2.59
N LEU A 152 -13.27 2.17 -3.41
CA LEU A 152 -12.84 3.24 -4.30
C LEU A 152 -13.39 3.14 -5.71
N ILE A 153 -13.77 1.96 -6.17
CA ILE A 153 -14.34 1.81 -7.52
C ILE A 153 -15.74 2.40 -7.51
N PRO A 154 -16.04 3.34 -8.43
CA PRO A 154 -17.37 3.91 -8.49
C PRO A 154 -18.41 2.85 -8.81
N LYS A 155 -19.57 2.94 -8.19
CA LYS A 155 -20.65 2.03 -8.49
C LYS A 155 -21.23 2.37 -9.86
N ALA A 156 -21.63 1.33 -10.59
CA ALA A 156 -22.20 1.53 -11.90
C ALA A 156 -23.51 2.29 -11.76
N PRO A 157 -23.68 3.41 -12.46
CA PRO A 157 -24.91 4.17 -12.34
C PRO A 157 -26.01 3.42 -13.05
N GLY A 158 -27.19 3.63 -12.64
CA GLY A 158 -28.28 3.07 -13.31
C GLY A 158 -28.52 1.63 -13.10
N LYS A 159 -27.50 0.89 -12.84
CA LYS A 159 -27.67 -0.46 -12.70
C LYS A 159 -28.44 -0.63 -11.52
N GLY A 160 -27.90 -0.18 -10.55
CA GLY A 160 -28.59 -0.30 -9.42
C GLY A 160 -29.69 0.58 -9.55
N GLY A 161 -29.34 1.63 -10.02
CA GLY A 161 -30.38 2.49 -10.01
C GLY A 161 -31.45 2.07 -10.87
N GLU A 162 -31.12 1.43 -11.81
CA GLU A 162 -32.09 1.14 -12.67
C GLU A 162 -32.93 0.35 -12.08
N ALA A 163 -32.54 0.04 -11.19
CA ALA A 163 -33.50 -0.65 -10.62
C ALA A 163 -34.50 -0.09 -10.36
#